data_2635020a7877e9985a12ed2cc3077144
#
_entry.id   2635020a7877e9985a12ed2cc3077144
#
_cell.length_a   1.000
_cell.length_b   1.000
_cell.length_c   1.000
_cell.angle_alpha   90.00
_cell.angle_beta   90.00
_cell.angle_gamma   90.00
#
_symmetry.space_group_name_H-M   'P 1'
#
loop_
_entity.id
_entity.type
_entity.pdbx_description
1 polymer ?
#
loop_
_entity_poly.entity_id
_entity_poly.type
_entity_poly.pdbx_seq_one_letter_code
_entity_poly.pdbx_strand_id
1 'polypeptide(L)'
;MSMKILSCMVRGVLAGMMIAIGGYAFLGCENRVVGALLFTVGLITITLFGFDLYTGRVGYWLTQTSAERWQTLFSLPCNAVGCLLAGVARQPVGEVLALCEARLAKSPTTLLTDGFFCGVLIFICVEIYKTRGTVKGILICIPTFILCGFEHSVADLFYFANARIFSGQAIGAVLLVALGNAAGALLIPAAQLVYRPKPELKTE
;
A
#
# COMPACT_ATOMS: atom_id res chain seq x y z
N MET A 1 -22.25 17.62 2.56
CA MET A 1 -21.15 16.83 1.92
C MET A 1 -21.79 15.91 0.89
N SER A 2 -21.32 15.88 -0.37
CA SER A 2 -21.88 14.99 -1.41
C SER A 2 -21.71 13.53 -0.99
N MET A 3 -22.73 12.67 -1.23
CA MET A 3 -22.70 11.22 -0.99
C MET A 3 -21.46 10.55 -1.63
N LYS A 4 -21.00 11.05 -2.78
CA LYS A 4 -19.80 10.55 -3.46
C LYS A 4 -18.52 10.80 -2.64
N ILE A 5 -18.38 11.98 -2.03
CA ILE A 5 -17.23 12.32 -1.17
C ILE A 5 -17.23 11.46 0.07
N LEU A 6 -18.39 11.33 0.75
CA LEU A 6 -18.52 10.48 1.92
C LEU A 6 -18.15 9.02 1.63
N SER A 7 -18.63 8.47 0.52
CA SER A 7 -18.29 7.11 0.09
C SER A 7 -16.78 6.93 -0.14
N CYS A 8 -16.11 7.90 -0.78
CA CYS A 8 -14.65 7.86 -0.98
C CYS A 8 -13.90 7.91 0.36
N MET A 9 -14.33 8.78 1.29
CA MET A 9 -13.73 8.86 2.63
C MET A 9 -13.85 7.52 3.38
N VAL A 10 -15.05 6.95 3.43
CA VAL A 10 -15.30 5.69 4.14
C VAL A 10 -14.44 4.57 3.55
N ARG A 11 -14.42 4.42 2.22
CA ARG A 11 -13.60 3.39 1.56
C ARG A 11 -12.11 3.59 1.79
N GLY A 12 -11.63 4.85 1.81
CA GLY A 12 -10.24 5.16 2.11
C GLY A 12 -9.86 4.84 3.56
N VAL A 13 -10.70 5.23 4.53
CA VAL A 13 -10.46 4.92 5.95
C VAL A 13 -10.46 3.40 6.17
N LEU A 14 -11.43 2.68 5.60
CA LEU A 14 -11.47 1.22 5.70
C LEU A 14 -10.23 0.57 5.06
N ALA A 15 -9.73 1.08 3.93
CA ALA A 15 -8.50 0.58 3.33
C ALA A 15 -7.30 0.72 4.28
N GLY A 16 -7.14 1.89 4.93
CA GLY A 16 -6.09 2.09 5.93
C GLY A 16 -6.22 1.14 7.12
N MET A 17 -7.44 0.91 7.62
CA MET A 17 -7.70 -0.06 8.70
C MET A 17 -7.33 -1.48 8.28
N MET A 18 -7.64 -1.90 7.05
CA MET A 18 -7.29 -3.24 6.56
C MET A 18 -5.77 -3.43 6.43
N ILE A 19 -5.03 -2.40 5.97
CA ILE A 19 -3.57 -2.43 5.99
C ILE A 19 -3.04 -2.54 7.42
N ALA A 20 -3.64 -1.82 8.37
CA ALA A 20 -3.26 -1.92 9.78
C ALA A 20 -3.50 -3.34 10.35
N ILE A 21 -4.59 -3.99 10.00
CA ILE A 21 -4.86 -5.39 10.40
C ILE A 21 -3.76 -6.31 9.85
N GLY A 22 -3.39 -6.16 8.57
CA GLY A 22 -2.27 -6.88 7.99
C GLY A 22 -0.95 -6.61 8.72
N GLY A 23 -0.70 -5.35 9.06
CA GLY A 23 0.47 -4.94 9.85
C GLY A 23 0.51 -5.55 11.24
N TYR A 24 -0.62 -5.61 11.94
CA TYR A 24 -0.71 -6.32 13.23
C TYR A 24 -0.43 -7.81 13.09
N ALA A 25 -0.93 -8.46 12.05
CA ALA A 25 -0.65 -9.88 11.80
C ALA A 25 0.85 -10.11 11.54
N PHE A 26 1.50 -9.21 10.79
CA PHE A 26 2.95 -9.26 10.55
C PHE A 26 3.76 -9.06 11.82
N LEU A 27 3.48 -8.01 12.59
CA LEU A 27 4.22 -7.67 13.81
C LEU A 27 3.99 -8.68 14.95
N GLY A 28 2.82 -9.32 15.02
CA GLY A 28 2.48 -10.30 16.03
C GLY A 28 2.98 -11.71 15.73
N CYS A 29 3.64 -11.93 14.59
CA CYS A 29 4.11 -13.24 14.17
C CYS A 29 5.63 -13.34 14.32
N GLU A 30 6.12 -14.31 15.11
CA GLU A 30 7.57 -14.56 15.29
C GLU A 30 8.24 -14.96 13.98
N ASN A 31 7.58 -15.80 13.17
CA ASN A 31 8.10 -16.19 11.87
C ASN A 31 7.79 -15.12 10.84
N ARG A 32 8.83 -14.43 10.36
CA ARG A 32 8.75 -13.32 9.43
C ARG A 32 8.06 -13.69 8.10
N VAL A 33 8.28 -14.91 7.59
CA VAL A 33 7.67 -15.39 6.34
C VAL A 33 6.18 -15.60 6.54
N VAL A 34 5.78 -16.24 7.63
CA VAL A 34 4.38 -16.44 7.98
C VAL A 34 3.69 -15.09 8.21
N GLY A 35 4.34 -14.18 8.94
CA GLY A 35 3.82 -12.82 9.15
C GLY A 35 3.60 -12.06 7.84
N ALA A 36 4.56 -12.15 6.90
CA ALA A 36 4.44 -11.53 5.58
C ALA A 36 3.28 -12.14 4.75
N LEU A 37 3.05 -13.44 4.84
CA LEU A 37 1.88 -14.10 4.25
C LEU A 37 0.58 -13.63 4.89
N LEU A 38 0.52 -13.55 6.21
CA LEU A 38 -0.68 -13.09 6.93
C LEU A 38 -1.00 -11.61 6.66
N PHE A 39 0.01 -10.78 6.37
CA PHE A 39 -0.20 -9.39 5.96
C PHE A 39 -1.11 -9.29 4.72
N THR A 40 -1.11 -10.29 3.84
CA THR A 40 -1.92 -10.30 2.61
C THR A 40 -3.41 -10.14 2.86
N VAL A 41 -3.90 -10.50 4.05
CA VAL A 41 -5.32 -10.37 4.42
C VAL A 41 -5.82 -8.93 4.20
N GLY A 42 -4.97 -7.94 4.50
CA GLY A 42 -5.31 -6.52 4.32
C GLY A 42 -5.63 -6.20 2.86
N LEU A 43 -4.70 -6.52 1.94
CA LEU A 43 -4.89 -6.20 0.52
C LEU A 43 -5.94 -7.09 -0.15
N ILE A 44 -6.07 -8.36 0.25
CA ILE A 44 -7.14 -9.24 -0.23
C ILE A 44 -8.50 -8.63 0.11
N THR A 45 -8.71 -8.21 1.35
CA THR A 45 -9.96 -7.56 1.77
C THR A 45 -10.21 -6.27 0.98
N ILE A 46 -9.19 -5.41 0.83
CA ILE A 46 -9.28 -4.17 0.08
C ILE A 46 -9.74 -4.42 -1.36
N THR A 47 -9.16 -5.41 -2.02
CA THR A 47 -9.50 -5.72 -3.43
C THR A 47 -10.88 -6.35 -3.57
N LEU A 48 -11.26 -7.27 -2.68
CA LEU A 48 -12.56 -7.93 -2.71
C LEU A 48 -13.73 -6.96 -2.41
N PHE A 49 -13.54 -6.03 -1.47
CA PHE A 49 -14.58 -5.07 -1.08
C PHE A 49 -14.51 -3.74 -1.85
N GLY A 50 -13.51 -3.56 -2.71
CA GLY A 50 -13.36 -2.34 -3.52
C GLY A 50 -13.03 -1.10 -2.69
N PHE A 51 -12.21 -1.23 -1.63
CA PHE A 51 -11.77 -0.10 -0.83
C PHE A 51 -10.71 0.73 -1.56
N ASP A 52 -10.63 2.03 -1.23
CA ASP A 52 -9.77 2.99 -1.93
C ASP A 52 -8.39 3.06 -1.26
N LEU A 53 -7.48 2.18 -1.68
CA LEU A 53 -6.07 2.23 -1.27
C LEU A 53 -5.26 3.08 -2.26
N TYR A 54 -4.53 4.08 -1.77
CA TYR A 54 -3.71 4.98 -2.59
C TYR A 54 -2.76 4.21 -3.52
N THR A 55 -1.94 3.31 -2.96
CA THR A 55 -0.93 2.55 -3.70
C THR A 55 -1.53 1.61 -4.75
N GLY A 56 -2.75 1.09 -4.50
CA GLY A 56 -3.49 0.25 -5.45
C GLY A 56 -4.18 1.05 -6.56
N ARG A 57 -4.36 2.36 -6.38
CA ARG A 57 -5.04 3.24 -7.35
C ARG A 57 -4.08 4.04 -8.21
N VAL A 58 -2.93 4.45 -7.66
CA VAL A 58 -2.03 5.40 -8.31
C VAL A 58 -1.43 4.85 -9.62
N GLY A 59 -1.27 3.53 -9.75
CA GLY A 59 -0.79 2.89 -10.98
C GLY A 59 -1.71 3.09 -12.19
N TYR A 60 -2.99 3.44 -11.97
CA TYR A 60 -3.95 3.72 -13.05
C TYR A 60 -4.05 5.21 -13.40
N TRP A 61 -3.17 6.04 -12.88
CA TRP A 61 -3.19 7.50 -13.07
C TRP A 61 -3.27 7.94 -14.53
N LEU A 62 -2.59 7.23 -15.44
CA LEU A 62 -2.54 7.56 -16.86
C LEU A 62 -3.89 7.37 -17.56
N THR A 63 -4.72 6.46 -17.08
CA THR A 63 -6.02 6.12 -17.65
C THR A 63 -7.21 6.72 -16.88
N GLN A 64 -6.95 7.28 -15.69
CA GLN A 64 -7.95 7.87 -14.82
C GLN A 64 -8.47 9.21 -15.37
N THR A 65 -9.77 9.46 -15.19
CA THR A 65 -10.38 10.78 -15.32
C THR A 65 -9.89 11.75 -14.25
N SER A 66 -10.08 13.06 -14.44
CA SER A 66 -9.70 14.07 -13.43
C SER A 66 -10.36 13.81 -12.07
N ALA A 67 -11.62 13.36 -12.05
CA ALA A 67 -12.32 13.03 -10.81
C ALA A 67 -11.70 11.82 -10.09
N GLU A 68 -11.31 10.78 -10.83
CA GLU A 68 -10.65 9.59 -10.27
C GLU A 68 -9.24 9.91 -9.77
N ARG A 69 -8.50 10.79 -10.43
CA ARG A 69 -7.19 11.29 -9.96
C ARG A 69 -7.34 12.00 -8.62
N TRP A 70 -8.33 12.87 -8.47
CA TRP A 70 -8.65 13.50 -7.19
C TRP A 70 -9.00 12.49 -6.11
N GLN A 71 -9.79 11.46 -6.43
CA GLN A 71 -10.10 10.37 -5.50
C GLN A 71 -8.83 9.59 -5.10
N THR A 72 -7.92 9.37 -6.06
CA THR A 72 -6.64 8.69 -5.79
C THR A 72 -5.78 9.51 -4.83
N LEU A 73 -5.60 10.81 -5.06
CA LEU A 73 -4.87 11.69 -4.14
C LEU A 73 -5.54 11.75 -2.76
N PHE A 74 -6.87 11.89 -2.75
CA PHE A 74 -7.63 11.99 -1.51
C PHE A 74 -7.67 10.69 -0.71
N SER A 75 -7.44 9.54 -1.36
CA SER A 75 -7.38 8.26 -0.64
C SER A 75 -6.19 8.19 0.33
N LEU A 76 -5.04 8.82 0.03
CA LEU A 76 -3.87 8.78 0.92
C LEU A 76 -4.15 9.37 2.32
N PRO A 77 -4.67 10.59 2.49
CA PRO A 77 -5.04 11.09 3.81
C PRO A 77 -6.17 10.29 4.46
N CYS A 78 -7.11 9.73 3.70
CA CYS A 78 -8.13 8.84 4.26
C CYS A 78 -7.52 7.52 4.76
N ASN A 79 -6.57 6.93 4.03
CA ASN A 79 -5.81 5.77 4.50
C ASN A 79 -5.04 6.11 5.78
N ALA A 80 -4.43 7.32 5.87
CA ALA A 80 -3.73 7.76 7.06
C ALA A 80 -4.66 7.80 8.29
N VAL A 81 -5.89 8.32 8.13
CA VAL A 81 -6.89 8.30 9.21
C VAL A 81 -7.20 6.87 9.65
N GLY A 82 -7.41 5.94 8.71
CA GLY A 82 -7.66 4.53 9.03
C GLY A 82 -6.49 3.87 9.76
N CYS A 83 -5.27 4.10 9.29
CA CYS A 83 -4.04 3.61 9.94
C CYS A 83 -3.86 4.22 11.33
N LEU A 84 -4.12 5.52 11.51
CA LEU A 84 -4.04 6.20 12.79
C LEU A 84 -5.03 5.60 13.79
N LEU A 85 -6.31 5.53 13.43
CA LEU A 85 -7.36 4.98 14.30
C LEU A 85 -7.02 3.55 14.75
N ALA A 86 -6.61 2.69 13.82
CA ALA A 86 -6.22 1.32 14.15
C ALA A 86 -4.91 1.29 14.96
N GLY A 87 -3.87 2.03 14.55
CA GLY A 87 -2.56 2.03 15.17
C GLY A 87 -2.56 2.49 16.62
N VAL A 88 -3.34 3.55 16.94
CA VAL A 88 -3.44 4.05 18.30
C VAL A 88 -4.38 3.24 19.20
N ALA A 89 -5.23 2.39 18.63
CA ALA A 89 -6.19 1.61 19.39
C ALA A 89 -5.56 0.54 20.30
N ARG A 90 -4.32 0.15 20.01
CA ARG A 90 -3.58 -0.86 20.81
C ARG A 90 -2.21 -0.33 21.22
N GLN A 91 -1.62 -0.93 22.25
CA GLN A 91 -0.23 -0.69 22.60
C GLN A 91 0.71 -1.12 21.46
N PRO A 92 1.91 -0.55 21.35
CA PRO A 92 2.92 -0.97 20.40
C PRO A 92 3.10 -2.49 20.40
N VAL A 93 3.11 -3.10 19.22
CA VAL A 93 3.12 -4.56 19.05
C VAL A 93 4.45 -5.01 18.45
N GLY A 94 5.01 -6.07 19.02
CA GLY A 94 6.27 -6.65 18.55
C GLY A 94 7.40 -5.61 18.52
N GLU A 95 8.24 -5.68 17.49
CA GLU A 95 9.40 -4.80 17.31
C GLU A 95 9.06 -3.52 16.51
N VAL A 96 7.83 -2.99 16.59
CA VAL A 96 7.40 -1.83 15.78
C VAL A 96 8.28 -0.60 16.00
N LEU A 97 8.79 -0.37 17.22
CA LEU A 97 9.69 0.76 17.51
C LEU A 97 11.00 0.63 16.72
N ALA A 98 11.68 -0.52 16.85
CA ALA A 98 12.93 -0.78 16.12
C ALA A 98 12.72 -0.74 14.58
N LEU A 99 11.56 -1.24 14.11
CA LEU A 99 11.16 -1.18 12.72
C LEU A 99 11.03 0.27 12.21
N CYS A 100 10.43 1.16 13.01
CA CYS A 100 10.28 2.58 12.67
C CYS A 100 11.61 3.33 12.73
N GLU A 101 12.44 3.07 13.73
CA GLU A 101 13.79 3.65 13.83
C GLU A 101 14.67 3.28 12.63
N ALA A 102 14.64 2.02 12.21
CA ALA A 102 15.36 1.57 11.01
C ALA A 102 14.89 2.30 9.74
N ARG A 103 13.58 2.61 9.61
CA ARG A 103 13.04 3.40 8.49
C ARG A 103 13.53 4.83 8.53
N LEU A 104 13.47 5.47 9.68
CA LEU A 104 13.92 6.86 9.85
C LEU A 104 15.43 7.03 9.64
N ALA A 105 16.21 5.96 9.81
CA ALA A 105 17.65 5.95 9.52
C ALA A 105 17.98 5.81 8.02
N LYS A 106 17.01 5.43 7.16
CA LYS A 106 17.23 5.32 5.71
C LYS A 106 17.45 6.68 5.06
N SER A 107 18.32 6.71 4.05
CA SER A 107 18.50 7.91 3.22
C SER A 107 17.23 8.22 2.39
N PRO A 108 16.99 9.48 1.99
CA PRO A 108 15.88 9.83 1.11
C PRO A 108 15.86 9.03 -0.20
N THR A 109 17.03 8.76 -0.78
CA THR A 109 17.18 7.93 -1.98
C THR A 109 16.77 6.48 -1.74
N THR A 110 17.15 5.91 -0.60
CA THR A 110 16.76 4.55 -0.21
C THR A 110 15.24 4.46 -0.04
N LEU A 111 14.62 5.42 0.65
CA LEU A 111 13.15 5.46 0.83
C LEU A 111 12.41 5.54 -0.52
N LEU A 112 12.89 6.37 -1.45
CA LEU A 112 12.32 6.47 -2.80
C LEU A 112 12.48 5.16 -3.57
N THR A 113 13.66 4.52 -3.52
CA THR A 113 13.95 3.29 -4.26
C THR A 113 13.17 2.11 -3.70
N ASP A 114 13.12 1.96 -2.37
CA ASP A 114 12.33 0.92 -1.71
C ASP A 114 10.84 1.12 -2.00
N GLY A 115 10.36 2.37 -1.97
CA GLY A 115 9.01 2.73 -2.38
C GLY A 115 8.73 2.37 -3.84
N PHE A 116 9.68 2.64 -4.74
CA PHE A 116 9.54 2.33 -6.17
C PHE A 116 9.34 0.84 -6.41
N PHE A 117 10.19 -0.03 -5.88
CA PHE A 117 10.03 -1.47 -6.08
C PHE A 117 8.75 -2.03 -5.43
N CYS A 118 8.37 -1.50 -4.26
CA CYS A 118 7.06 -1.84 -3.67
C CYS A 118 5.92 -1.43 -4.61
N GLY A 119 5.95 -0.22 -5.16
CA GLY A 119 4.94 0.28 -6.10
C GLY A 119 4.77 -0.62 -7.33
N VAL A 120 5.88 -1.11 -7.92
CA VAL A 120 5.85 -2.08 -9.02
C VAL A 120 5.09 -3.34 -8.61
N LEU A 121 5.41 -3.93 -7.46
CA LEU A 121 4.78 -5.17 -6.98
C LEU A 121 3.30 -4.97 -6.65
N ILE A 122 2.93 -3.84 -6.06
CA ILE A 122 1.52 -3.51 -5.78
C ILE A 122 0.73 -3.36 -7.09
N PHE A 123 1.28 -2.67 -8.10
CA PHE A 123 0.60 -2.59 -9.39
C PHE A 123 0.39 -3.98 -10.00
N ILE A 124 1.43 -4.82 -10.03
CA ILE A 124 1.34 -6.18 -10.59
C ILE A 124 0.23 -6.98 -9.90
N CYS A 125 0.18 -7.01 -8.56
CA CYS A 125 -0.80 -7.83 -7.86
C CYS A 125 -2.23 -7.31 -8.01
N VAL A 126 -2.43 -5.98 -8.05
CA VAL A 126 -3.76 -5.38 -8.27
C VAL A 126 -4.20 -5.59 -9.72
N GLU A 127 -3.30 -5.50 -10.69
CA GLU A 127 -3.59 -5.76 -12.10
C GLU A 127 -3.98 -7.23 -12.34
N ILE A 128 -3.26 -8.18 -11.74
CA ILE A 128 -3.62 -9.61 -11.79
C ILE A 128 -5.03 -9.82 -11.22
N TYR A 129 -5.36 -9.17 -10.09
CA TYR A 129 -6.70 -9.29 -9.51
C TYR A 129 -7.77 -8.71 -10.45
N LYS A 130 -7.55 -7.52 -11.01
CA LYS A 130 -8.50 -6.85 -11.90
C LYS A 130 -8.73 -7.60 -13.23
N THR A 131 -7.66 -8.16 -13.78
CA THR A 131 -7.71 -8.82 -15.10
C THR A 131 -8.06 -10.29 -15.03
N ARG A 132 -7.69 -10.98 -13.93
CA ARG A 132 -7.85 -12.44 -13.79
C ARG A 132 -8.81 -12.85 -12.68
N GLY A 133 -9.30 -11.94 -11.85
CA GLY A 133 -10.20 -12.24 -10.73
C GLY A 133 -9.57 -13.11 -9.63
N THR A 134 -8.23 -13.18 -9.56
CA THR A 134 -7.52 -14.06 -8.61
C THR A 134 -6.64 -13.28 -7.63
N VAL A 135 -6.58 -13.73 -6.39
CA VAL A 135 -5.72 -13.18 -5.33
C VAL A 135 -4.29 -13.75 -5.35
N LYS A 136 -3.96 -14.67 -6.27
CA LYS A 136 -2.63 -15.30 -6.33
C LYS A 136 -1.49 -14.28 -6.45
N GLY A 137 -1.69 -13.20 -7.22
CA GLY A 137 -0.72 -12.12 -7.31
C GLY A 137 -0.44 -11.46 -5.96
N ILE A 138 -1.49 -11.25 -5.14
CA ILE A 138 -1.36 -10.67 -3.81
C ILE A 138 -0.55 -11.58 -2.89
N LEU A 139 -0.84 -12.91 -2.91
CA LEU A 139 -0.14 -13.90 -2.09
C LEU A 139 1.35 -14.04 -2.42
N ILE A 140 1.79 -13.59 -3.59
CA ILE A 140 3.21 -13.61 -4.00
C ILE A 140 3.85 -12.23 -3.78
N CYS A 141 3.27 -11.17 -4.34
CA CYS A 141 3.89 -9.85 -4.36
C CYS A 141 4.00 -9.21 -2.96
N ILE A 142 3.00 -9.41 -2.08
CA ILE A 142 3.02 -8.82 -0.74
C ILE A 142 4.14 -9.42 0.12
N PRO A 143 4.26 -10.75 0.28
CA PRO A 143 5.39 -11.31 1.01
C PRO A 143 6.74 -10.94 0.39
N THR A 144 6.82 -10.85 -0.94
CA THR A 144 8.05 -10.45 -1.63
C THR A 144 8.49 -9.06 -1.18
N PHE A 145 7.63 -8.02 -1.25
CA PHE A 145 8.06 -6.68 -0.88
C PHE A 145 8.42 -6.58 0.61
N ILE A 146 7.68 -7.27 1.50
CA ILE A 146 7.96 -7.27 2.94
C ILE A 146 9.31 -7.93 3.23
N LEU A 147 9.60 -9.07 2.61
CA LEU A 147 10.83 -9.82 2.84
C LEU A 147 12.05 -9.13 2.24
N CYS A 148 11.89 -8.43 1.11
CA CYS A 148 12.93 -7.58 0.52
C CYS A 148 13.19 -6.29 1.30
N GLY A 149 12.32 -5.90 2.25
CA GLY A 149 12.46 -4.66 3.00
C GLY A 149 12.08 -3.42 2.19
N PHE A 150 11.27 -3.57 1.13
CA PHE A 150 10.72 -2.46 0.37
C PHE A 150 9.65 -1.74 1.21
N GLU A 151 9.47 -0.43 0.97
CA GLU A 151 8.62 0.41 1.80
C GLU A 151 7.26 0.69 1.14
N HIS A 152 6.22 0.55 1.93
CA HIS A 152 4.84 0.79 1.52
C HIS A 152 4.25 1.94 2.35
N SER A 153 4.00 3.09 1.73
CA SER A 153 3.61 4.33 2.42
C SER A 153 2.44 4.17 3.39
N VAL A 154 1.41 3.40 3.02
CA VAL A 154 0.25 3.20 3.91
C VAL A 154 0.57 2.22 5.05
N ALA A 155 1.44 1.23 4.85
CA ALA A 155 1.93 0.39 5.94
C ALA A 155 2.79 1.18 6.92
N ASP A 156 3.63 2.09 6.42
CA ASP A 156 4.47 2.96 7.24
C ASP A 156 3.64 3.90 8.10
N LEU A 157 2.53 4.45 7.56
CA LEU A 157 1.56 5.22 8.34
C LEU A 157 1.03 4.42 9.55
N PHE A 158 0.70 3.14 9.36
CA PHE A 158 0.28 2.27 10.45
C PHE A 158 1.42 2.02 11.45
N TYR A 159 2.62 1.69 10.98
CA TYR A 159 3.76 1.41 11.86
C TYR A 159 4.11 2.62 12.72
N PHE A 160 4.22 3.80 12.13
CA PHE A 160 4.46 5.05 12.88
C PHE A 160 3.32 5.36 13.86
N ALA A 161 2.06 5.14 13.47
CA ALA A 161 0.93 5.34 14.37
C ALA A 161 0.95 4.37 15.56
N ASN A 162 1.26 3.09 15.34
CA ASN A 162 1.35 2.10 16.41
C ASN A 162 2.57 2.33 17.32
N ALA A 163 3.70 2.77 16.75
CA ALA A 163 4.89 3.18 17.51
C ALA A 163 4.74 4.52 18.24
N ARG A 164 3.64 5.27 18.02
CA ARG A 164 3.42 6.62 18.57
C ARG A 164 4.44 7.67 18.09
N ILE A 165 4.99 7.50 16.89
CA ILE A 165 5.98 8.41 16.29
C ILE A 165 5.26 9.37 15.35
N PHE A 166 5.03 10.62 15.81
CA PHE A 166 4.33 11.68 15.06
C PHE A 166 5.28 12.84 14.78
N SER A 167 6.42 12.58 14.17
CA SER A 167 7.44 13.58 13.86
C SER A 167 7.33 14.09 12.42
N GLY A 168 7.86 15.29 12.15
CA GLY A 168 7.99 15.80 10.79
C GLY A 168 8.86 14.89 9.89
N GLN A 169 9.88 14.23 10.48
CA GLN A 169 10.72 13.27 9.79
C GLN A 169 9.91 12.02 9.36
N ALA A 170 9.03 11.48 10.20
CA ALA A 170 8.16 10.37 9.86
C ALA A 170 7.19 10.73 8.73
N ILE A 171 6.61 11.94 8.78
CA ILE A 171 5.74 12.44 7.69
C ILE A 171 6.54 12.56 6.40
N GLY A 172 7.75 13.14 6.44
CA GLY A 172 8.64 13.26 5.29
C GLY A 172 9.00 11.90 4.69
N ALA A 173 9.33 10.91 5.53
CA ALA A 173 9.62 9.55 5.09
C ALA A 173 8.42 8.92 4.37
N VAL A 174 7.22 9.00 4.94
CA VAL A 174 5.98 8.49 4.30
C VAL A 174 5.71 9.16 2.96
N LEU A 175 5.92 10.48 2.84
CA LEU A 175 5.72 11.19 1.57
C LEU A 175 6.73 10.76 0.50
N LEU A 176 8.01 10.59 0.86
CA LEU A 176 9.02 10.07 -0.06
C LEU A 176 8.68 8.65 -0.53
N VAL A 177 8.28 7.77 0.39
CA VAL A 177 7.83 6.41 0.04
C VAL A 177 6.59 6.46 -0.85
N ALA A 178 5.61 7.35 -0.57
CA ALA A 178 4.41 7.49 -1.40
C ALA A 178 4.74 7.95 -2.83
N LEU A 179 5.72 8.84 -3.00
CA LEU A 179 6.23 9.24 -4.32
C LEU A 179 6.93 8.07 -5.02
N GLY A 180 7.75 7.31 -4.29
CA GLY A 180 8.37 6.09 -4.80
C GLY A 180 7.31 5.06 -5.23
N ASN A 181 6.31 4.78 -4.38
CA ASN A 181 5.20 3.88 -4.71
C ASN A 181 4.47 4.32 -5.99
N ALA A 182 4.20 5.62 -6.14
CA ALA A 182 3.55 6.15 -7.35
C ALA A 182 4.43 5.95 -8.60
N ALA A 183 5.71 6.30 -8.53
CA ALA A 183 6.64 6.15 -9.65
C ALA A 183 6.77 4.69 -10.08
N GLY A 184 6.91 3.77 -9.12
CA GLY A 184 7.01 2.33 -9.39
C GLY A 184 5.72 1.76 -9.98
N ALA A 185 4.56 2.14 -9.42
CA ALA A 185 3.27 1.68 -9.91
C ALA A 185 2.97 2.14 -11.36
N LEU A 186 3.56 3.25 -11.79
CA LEU A 186 3.42 3.78 -13.15
C LEU A 186 4.38 3.15 -14.15
N LEU A 187 5.41 2.40 -13.73
CA LEU A 187 6.43 1.85 -14.61
C LEU A 187 5.82 1.00 -15.74
N ILE A 188 5.02 0.00 -15.38
CA ILE A 188 4.41 -0.90 -16.35
C ILE A 188 3.37 -0.19 -17.23
N PRO A 189 2.41 0.59 -16.68
CA PRO A 189 1.48 1.36 -17.50
C PRO A 189 2.17 2.33 -18.47
N ALA A 190 3.23 3.01 -18.04
CA ALA A 190 3.98 3.90 -18.92
C ALA A 190 4.71 3.13 -20.04
N ALA A 191 5.32 1.99 -19.71
CA ALA A 191 5.95 1.14 -20.71
C ALA A 191 4.93 0.61 -21.74
N GLN A 192 3.69 0.30 -21.32
CA GLN A 192 2.62 -0.16 -22.21
C GLN A 192 2.17 0.88 -23.24
N LEU A 193 2.47 2.17 -23.04
CA LEU A 193 2.26 3.20 -24.07
C LEU A 193 3.22 3.01 -25.27
N VAL A 194 4.36 2.37 -25.06
CA VAL A 194 5.39 2.15 -26.09
C VAL A 194 5.26 0.77 -26.75
N TYR A 195 4.88 -0.24 -25.98
CA TYR A 195 4.67 -1.59 -26.53
C TYR A 195 3.22 -2.05 -26.35
N ARG A 196 2.70 -2.82 -27.30
CA ARG A 196 1.38 -3.47 -27.13
C ARG A 196 1.55 -4.79 -26.39
N PRO A 197 0.88 -5.03 -25.27
CA PRO A 197 0.88 -6.33 -24.63
C PRO A 197 0.38 -7.39 -25.61
N LYS A 198 0.97 -8.60 -25.58
CA LYS A 198 0.42 -9.72 -26.33
C LYS A 198 -1.01 -10.00 -25.87
N PRO A 199 -1.95 -10.32 -26.79
CA PRO A 199 -3.30 -10.69 -26.38
C PRO A 199 -3.25 -11.86 -25.40
N GLU A 200 -4.18 -11.83 -24.43
CA GLU A 200 -4.24 -12.83 -23.38
C GLU A 200 -4.31 -14.25 -23.95
N LEU A 201 -3.47 -15.14 -23.45
CA LEU A 201 -3.66 -16.57 -23.65
C LEU A 201 -5.01 -16.93 -23.04
N LYS A 202 -6.01 -17.21 -23.88
CA LYS A 202 -7.26 -17.82 -23.41
C LYS A 202 -6.88 -19.16 -22.78
N THR A 203 -6.91 -19.24 -21.46
CA THR A 203 -6.90 -20.52 -20.76
C THR A 203 -8.25 -21.16 -21.01
N GLU A 204 -8.29 -22.19 -21.88
CA GLU A 204 -9.40 -23.12 -21.99
C GLU A 204 -9.63 -23.84 -20.66
#